data_b4412112bbb25a75f94ac49c5783e0eb
#
_entry.id   b4412112bbb25a75f94ac49c5783e0eb
#
_cell.length_a   1.000
_cell.length_b   1.000
_cell.length_c   1.000
_cell.angle_alpha   90.00
_cell.angle_beta   90.00
_cell.angle_gamma   90.00
#
_symmetry.space_group_name_H-M   'P 1'
#
loop_
_entity.id
_entity.type
_entity.pdbx_description
1 polymer ?
#
loop_
_entity_poly.entity_id
_entity_poly.type
_entity_poly.pdbx_seq_one_letter_code
_entity_poly.pdbx_strand_id
1 'polypeptide(L)'
;MIEIRGDKKVLITPISEEDLADIKIGDIVWLDGELMTCRDVAHRRLVEYGRELPYDIKDKAIFHAGPIVRKIEGTEDDYEMVSVGPTTSMRMEKFEYEFTKLTGVRVIVGKGGMGPNTERACKEFGAIHCVFPAGCAVVAATEVEKIVEHHWDELGMPETLWLSLIHISEPTRRSYIS
;
A
#
# COMPACT_ATOMS: atom_id res chain seq x y z
N MET A 1 -13.91 -4.44 3.41
CA MET A 1 -14.69 -5.71 3.59
C MET A 1 -13.76 -6.91 3.53
N ILE A 2 -13.95 -7.90 4.41
CA ILE A 2 -13.21 -9.18 4.32
C ILE A 2 -14.11 -10.27 3.72
N GLU A 3 -13.58 -11.05 2.79
CA GLU A 3 -14.23 -12.24 2.21
C GLU A 3 -13.34 -13.47 2.38
N ILE A 4 -13.97 -14.61 2.58
CA ILE A 4 -13.28 -15.91 2.57
C ILE A 4 -13.59 -16.59 1.24
N ARG A 5 -12.59 -16.71 0.38
CA ARG A 5 -12.68 -17.38 -0.92
C ARG A 5 -11.88 -18.69 -0.89
N GLY A 6 -12.56 -19.81 -0.53
CA GLY A 6 -11.90 -21.08 -0.26
C GLY A 6 -11.06 -21.00 1.03
N ASP A 7 -9.76 -21.15 0.91
CA ASP A 7 -8.77 -20.99 1.99
C ASP A 7 -8.14 -19.60 2.09
N LYS A 8 -8.58 -18.65 1.24
CA LYS A 8 -8.01 -17.31 1.12
C LYS A 8 -8.81 -16.28 1.91
N LYS A 9 -8.10 -15.46 2.68
CA LYS A 9 -8.64 -14.25 3.31
C LYS A 9 -8.42 -13.08 2.35
N VAL A 10 -9.48 -12.55 1.78
CA VAL A 10 -9.44 -11.43 0.82
C VAL A 10 -9.92 -10.16 1.51
N LEU A 11 -9.05 -9.17 1.60
CA LEU A 11 -9.37 -7.83 2.08
C LEU A 11 -9.73 -6.94 0.88
N ILE A 12 -10.95 -6.44 0.86
CA ILE A 12 -11.46 -5.58 -0.21
C ILE A 12 -11.59 -4.15 0.33
N THR A 13 -10.97 -3.20 -0.35
CA THR A 13 -11.10 -1.77 0.02
C THR A 13 -12.50 -1.23 -0.30
N PRO A 14 -13.09 -0.37 0.56
CA PRO A 14 -12.60 0.08 1.85
C PRO A 14 -12.65 -1.01 2.93
N ILE A 15 -11.65 -0.99 3.83
CA ILE A 15 -11.42 -1.99 4.87
C ILE A 15 -11.71 -1.36 6.23
N SER A 16 -12.65 -1.94 6.99
CA SER A 16 -12.93 -1.48 8.35
C SER A 16 -11.96 -2.10 9.38
N GLU A 17 -11.98 -1.58 10.59
CA GLU A 17 -11.21 -2.17 11.70
C GLU A 17 -11.71 -3.58 12.04
N GLU A 18 -13.01 -3.80 11.97
CA GLU A 18 -13.64 -5.10 12.20
C GLU A 18 -13.17 -6.14 11.17
N ASP A 19 -12.94 -5.74 9.92
CA ASP A 19 -12.41 -6.64 8.88
C ASP A 19 -11.01 -7.17 9.21
N LEU A 20 -10.26 -6.44 10.04
CA LEU A 20 -8.92 -6.81 10.45
C LEU A 20 -8.86 -7.64 11.75
N ALA A 21 -9.97 -7.71 12.49
CA ALA A 21 -10.02 -8.34 13.81
C ALA A 21 -9.59 -9.83 13.79
N ASP A 22 -9.96 -10.55 12.74
CA ASP A 22 -9.66 -11.98 12.57
C ASP A 22 -8.33 -12.26 11.84
N ILE A 23 -7.59 -11.21 11.46
CA ILE A 23 -6.28 -11.35 10.81
C ILE A 23 -5.20 -11.53 11.86
N LYS A 24 -4.47 -12.64 11.77
CA LYS A 24 -3.41 -13.01 12.73
C LYS A 24 -2.03 -12.92 12.08
N ILE A 25 -1.03 -12.83 12.95
CA ILE A 25 0.38 -12.91 12.50
C ILE A 25 0.60 -14.24 11.79
N GLY A 26 1.21 -14.17 10.61
CA GLY A 26 1.49 -15.33 9.78
C GLY A 26 0.38 -15.67 8.80
N ASP A 27 -0.78 -15.03 8.89
CA ASP A 27 -1.82 -15.19 7.89
C ASP A 27 -1.35 -14.69 6.52
N ILE A 28 -1.81 -15.37 5.50
CA ILE A 28 -1.68 -14.93 4.11
C ILE A 28 -2.99 -14.23 3.76
N VAL A 29 -2.89 -12.97 3.39
CA VAL A 29 -4.04 -12.17 2.95
C VAL A 29 -3.89 -11.74 1.50
N TRP A 30 -5.00 -11.70 0.81
CA TRP A 30 -5.12 -11.18 -0.53
C TRP A 30 -5.75 -9.80 -0.44
N LEU A 31 -5.34 -8.90 -1.33
CA LEU A 31 -5.84 -7.53 -1.34
C LEU A 31 -6.54 -7.26 -2.68
N ASP A 32 -7.73 -6.68 -2.62
CA ASP A 32 -8.57 -6.36 -3.76
C ASP A 32 -9.08 -4.91 -3.66
N GLY A 33 -9.23 -4.23 -4.80
CA GLY A 33 -9.69 -2.86 -4.86
C GLY A 33 -8.56 -1.82 -4.96
N GLU A 34 -8.69 -0.70 -4.27
CA GLU A 34 -7.79 0.45 -4.43
C GLU A 34 -6.52 0.32 -3.59
N LEU A 35 -5.38 0.52 -4.25
CA LEU A 35 -4.04 0.52 -3.65
C LEU A 35 -3.24 1.72 -4.18
N MET A 36 -2.64 2.49 -3.28
CA MET A 36 -1.78 3.61 -3.66
C MET A 36 -0.32 3.31 -3.37
N THR A 37 0.57 3.53 -4.34
CA THR A 37 2.01 3.50 -4.05
C THR A 37 2.39 4.74 -3.26
N CYS A 38 3.17 4.55 -2.18
CA CYS A 38 3.57 5.63 -1.29
C CYS A 38 4.94 5.31 -0.68
N ARG A 39 5.92 6.17 -0.91
CA ARG A 39 7.28 5.99 -0.42
C ARG A 39 7.71 7.12 0.52
N ASP A 40 9.00 7.14 0.84
CA ASP A 40 9.61 8.02 1.83
C ASP A 40 9.40 9.52 1.53
N VAL A 41 9.43 9.96 0.29
CA VAL A 41 9.21 11.39 -0.03
C VAL A 41 7.76 11.79 0.23
N ALA A 42 6.80 10.95 -0.13
CA ALA A 42 5.38 11.22 0.14
C ALA A 42 5.08 11.25 1.64
N HIS A 43 5.61 10.28 2.41
CA HIS A 43 5.50 10.27 3.86
C HIS A 43 6.07 11.55 4.48
N ARG A 44 7.26 11.97 4.02
CA ARG A 44 7.89 13.20 4.48
C ARG A 44 7.06 14.44 4.13
N ARG A 45 6.51 14.51 2.91
CA ARG A 45 5.66 15.64 2.51
C ARG A 45 4.46 15.82 3.41
N LEU A 46 3.78 14.73 3.76
CA LEU A 46 2.64 14.77 4.67
C LEU A 46 3.09 15.12 6.10
N VAL A 47 4.04 14.36 6.66
CA VAL A 47 4.36 14.41 8.09
C VAL A 47 5.26 15.60 8.47
N GLU A 48 6.33 15.88 7.68
CA GLU A 48 7.27 16.95 8.01
C GLU A 48 6.85 18.30 7.41
N TYR A 49 6.25 18.31 6.22
CA TYR A 49 5.90 19.54 5.52
C TYR A 49 4.42 19.88 5.57
N GLY A 50 3.59 19.06 6.20
CA GLY A 50 2.17 19.29 6.39
C GLY A 50 1.36 19.38 5.08
N ARG A 51 1.85 18.78 4.00
CA ARG A 51 1.13 18.76 2.72
C ARG A 51 0.09 17.64 2.75
N GLU A 52 -1.16 18.01 2.55
CA GLU A 52 -2.26 17.05 2.43
C GLU A 52 -2.04 16.13 1.22
N LEU A 53 -2.42 14.86 1.37
CA LEU A 53 -2.45 13.93 0.26
C LEU A 53 -3.53 14.38 -0.74
N PRO A 54 -3.24 14.33 -2.04
CA PRO A 54 -4.21 14.73 -3.06
C PRO A 54 -5.36 13.73 -3.23
N TYR A 55 -5.25 12.57 -2.60
CA TYR A 55 -6.23 11.50 -2.64
C TYR A 55 -6.51 10.95 -1.24
N ASP A 56 -7.80 10.69 -0.94
CA ASP A 56 -8.21 10.11 0.36
C ASP A 56 -7.94 8.61 0.40
N ILE A 57 -7.02 8.21 1.27
CA ILE A 57 -6.63 6.81 1.51
C ILE A 57 -7.21 6.23 2.80
N LYS A 58 -8.14 6.94 3.42
CA LYS A 58 -8.83 6.42 4.61
C LYS A 58 -9.48 5.07 4.29
N ASP A 59 -9.30 4.12 5.20
CA ASP A 59 -9.83 2.76 5.09
C ASP A 59 -9.34 1.98 3.84
N LYS A 60 -8.22 2.42 3.23
CA LYS A 60 -7.61 1.80 2.06
C LYS A 60 -6.24 1.22 2.37
N ALA A 61 -5.51 0.87 1.31
CA ALA A 61 -4.18 0.28 1.40
C ALA A 61 -3.12 1.15 0.73
N ILE A 62 -1.92 1.13 1.28
CA ILE A 62 -0.72 1.69 0.64
C ILE A 62 0.31 0.60 0.37
N PHE A 63 1.10 0.83 -0.67
CA PHE A 63 2.22 -0.01 -1.02
C PHE A 63 3.53 0.78 -1.01
N HIS A 64 4.44 0.39 -0.14
CA HIS A 64 5.80 0.92 -0.11
C HIS A 64 6.56 0.42 -1.35
N ALA A 65 6.26 1.00 -2.49
CA ALA A 65 6.82 0.61 -3.77
C ALA A 65 7.10 1.82 -4.67
N GLY A 66 8.10 1.69 -5.52
CA GLY A 66 8.36 2.62 -6.61
C GLY A 66 8.19 1.88 -7.93
N PRO A 67 7.08 2.08 -8.63
CA PRO A 67 6.80 1.35 -9.85
C PRO A 67 7.59 1.85 -11.05
N ILE A 68 7.63 1.01 -12.08
CA ILE A 68 7.91 1.40 -13.45
C ILE A 68 6.58 1.38 -14.20
N VAL A 69 6.21 2.51 -14.75
CA VAL A 69 4.99 2.67 -15.54
C VAL A 69 5.33 3.08 -16.96
N ARG A 70 4.45 2.79 -17.88
CA ARG A 70 4.57 3.17 -19.28
C ARG A 70 3.29 3.87 -19.72
N LYS A 71 3.43 5.00 -20.41
CA LYS A 71 2.30 5.70 -21.00
C LYS A 71 1.70 4.86 -22.12
N ILE A 72 0.39 4.78 -22.17
CA ILE A 72 -0.32 4.05 -23.23
C ILE A 72 -0.37 4.92 -24.48
N GLU A 73 0.13 4.40 -25.60
CA GLU A 73 0.14 5.12 -26.86
C GLU A 73 -1.29 5.45 -27.32
N GLY A 74 -1.47 6.68 -27.78
CA GLY A 74 -2.77 7.17 -28.28
C GLY A 74 -3.71 7.67 -27.19
N THR A 75 -3.30 7.65 -25.93
CA THR A 75 -4.04 8.26 -24.82
C THR A 75 -3.37 9.54 -24.33
N GLU A 76 -4.17 10.42 -23.71
CA GLU A 76 -3.65 11.69 -23.19
C GLU A 76 -2.90 11.50 -21.88
N ASP A 77 -3.40 10.65 -20.98
CA ASP A 77 -2.85 10.51 -19.63
C ASP A 77 -3.08 9.12 -19.01
N ASP A 78 -3.21 8.09 -19.81
CA ASP A 78 -3.32 6.71 -19.33
C ASP A 78 -1.95 6.04 -19.25
N TYR A 79 -1.76 5.26 -18.20
CA TYR A 79 -0.54 4.52 -17.92
C TYR A 79 -0.83 3.06 -17.62
N GLU A 80 0.11 2.20 -17.94
CA GLU A 80 0.13 0.79 -17.53
C GLU A 80 1.27 0.52 -16.57
N MET A 81 1.04 -0.39 -15.62
CA MET A 81 2.04 -0.85 -14.67
C MET A 81 2.92 -1.90 -15.32
N VAL A 82 4.21 -1.58 -15.50
CA VAL A 82 5.19 -2.53 -16.09
C VAL A 82 5.84 -3.38 -15.02
N SER A 83 6.14 -2.77 -13.87
CA SER A 83 6.76 -3.46 -12.74
C SER A 83 6.44 -2.70 -11.46
N VAL A 84 6.05 -3.39 -10.40
CA VAL A 84 5.85 -2.81 -9.08
C VAL A 84 6.37 -3.75 -7.99
N GLY A 85 7.48 -3.39 -7.38
CA GLY A 85 8.11 -4.19 -6.33
C GLY A 85 8.29 -3.40 -5.04
N PRO A 86 8.22 -4.08 -3.88
CA PRO A 86 8.30 -3.41 -2.60
C PRO A 86 9.69 -2.83 -2.34
N THR A 87 9.75 -1.62 -1.79
CA THR A 87 10.94 -1.06 -1.18
C THR A 87 11.00 -1.42 0.31
N THR A 88 12.16 -1.21 0.94
CA THR A 88 12.35 -1.49 2.37
C THR A 88 11.50 -0.57 3.23
N SER A 89 10.51 -1.14 3.92
CA SER A 89 9.52 -0.41 4.72
C SER A 89 10.13 0.33 5.91
N MET A 90 11.21 -0.18 6.49
CA MET A 90 11.92 0.47 7.61
C MET A 90 12.36 1.92 7.31
N ARG A 91 12.45 2.32 6.04
CA ARG A 91 12.75 3.70 5.66
C ARG A 91 11.64 4.68 6.05
N MET A 92 10.39 4.21 6.10
CA MET A 92 9.21 5.00 6.48
C MET A 92 8.92 4.96 7.98
N GLU A 93 9.56 4.08 8.74
CA GLU A 93 9.30 3.84 10.17
C GLU A 93 9.18 5.12 11.01
N LYS A 94 10.05 6.10 10.77
CA LYS A 94 10.03 7.36 11.53
C LYS A 94 8.80 8.22 11.27
N PHE A 95 8.11 7.99 10.14
CA PHE A 95 6.92 8.73 9.75
C PHE A 95 5.62 7.97 9.99
N GLU A 96 5.68 6.64 10.06
CA GLU A 96 4.54 5.75 9.92
C GLU A 96 3.45 5.98 10.98
N TYR A 97 3.84 6.32 12.20
CA TYR A 97 2.87 6.62 13.25
C TYR A 97 1.99 7.81 12.90
N GLU A 98 2.61 8.97 12.60
CA GLU A 98 1.85 10.18 12.26
C GLU A 98 1.17 10.03 10.89
N PHE A 99 1.78 9.33 9.94
CA PHE A 99 1.19 9.06 8.64
C PHE A 99 -0.11 8.27 8.78
N THR A 100 -0.10 7.16 9.51
CA THR A 100 -1.28 6.32 9.75
C THR A 100 -2.38 7.09 10.50
N LYS A 101 -1.99 7.87 11.52
CA LYS A 101 -2.90 8.71 12.29
C LYS A 101 -3.60 9.76 11.42
N LEU A 102 -2.87 10.43 10.54
CA LEU A 102 -3.40 11.51 9.69
C LEU A 102 -4.26 10.98 8.55
N THR A 103 -3.91 9.81 8.02
CA THR A 103 -4.55 9.28 6.80
C THR A 103 -5.66 8.28 7.08
N GLY A 104 -5.61 7.58 8.21
CA GLY A 104 -6.55 6.49 8.49
C GLY A 104 -6.38 5.27 7.59
N VAL A 105 -5.19 5.09 6.99
CA VAL A 105 -4.87 3.90 6.19
C VAL A 105 -4.98 2.64 7.03
N ARG A 106 -5.50 1.54 6.44
CA ARG A 106 -5.74 0.27 7.15
C ARG A 106 -4.70 -0.79 6.86
N VAL A 107 -4.17 -0.82 5.65
CA VAL A 107 -3.21 -1.85 5.24
C VAL A 107 -1.96 -1.18 4.68
N ILE A 108 -0.83 -1.49 5.28
CA ILE A 108 0.48 -1.01 4.86
C ILE A 108 1.22 -2.21 4.29
N VAL A 109 1.49 -2.21 2.99
CA VAL A 109 2.19 -3.29 2.31
C VAL A 109 3.62 -2.86 2.00
N GLY A 110 4.58 -3.73 2.29
CA GLY A 110 5.96 -3.39 2.00
C GLY A 110 6.92 -4.58 2.03
N LYS A 111 8.20 -4.31 2.28
CA LYS A 111 9.25 -5.31 2.36
C LYS A 111 9.99 -5.23 3.68
N GLY A 112 10.18 -6.39 4.31
CA GLY A 112 10.86 -6.49 5.61
C GLY A 112 9.97 -6.05 6.77
N GLY A 113 10.56 -6.00 7.96
CA GLY A 113 9.86 -5.56 9.15
C GLY A 113 9.78 -4.04 9.28
N MET A 114 8.97 -3.61 10.21
CA MET A 114 8.85 -2.22 10.66
C MET A 114 9.19 -2.14 12.16
N GLY A 115 9.32 -0.95 12.70
CA GLY A 115 9.71 -0.71 14.07
C GLY A 115 8.54 -0.39 15.02
N PRO A 116 8.86 0.05 16.25
CA PRO A 116 7.87 0.26 17.30
C PRO A 116 6.88 1.40 17.02
N ASN A 117 7.23 2.38 16.18
CA ASN A 117 6.28 3.43 15.79
C ASN A 117 5.16 2.87 14.94
N THR A 118 5.48 2.02 13.97
CA THR A 118 4.48 1.35 13.15
C THR A 118 3.65 0.37 13.97
N GLU A 119 4.28 -0.40 14.87
CA GLU A 119 3.54 -1.29 15.77
C GLU A 119 2.51 -0.52 16.60
N ARG A 120 2.92 0.60 17.19
CA ARG A 120 2.05 1.47 17.95
C ARG A 120 0.92 2.04 17.08
N ALA A 121 1.24 2.51 15.87
CA ALA A 121 0.24 3.03 14.93
C ALA A 121 -0.81 1.96 14.57
N CYS A 122 -0.38 0.75 14.27
CA CYS A 122 -1.27 -0.36 13.96
C CYS A 122 -2.22 -0.69 15.12
N LYS A 123 -1.70 -0.65 16.36
CA LYS A 123 -2.53 -0.90 17.56
C LYS A 123 -3.51 0.21 17.85
N GLU A 124 -3.08 1.49 17.75
CA GLU A 124 -3.89 2.64 18.12
C GLU A 124 -4.93 3.01 17.07
N PHE A 125 -4.61 2.81 15.79
CA PHE A 125 -5.46 3.27 14.67
C PHE A 125 -6.10 2.14 13.88
N GLY A 126 -5.98 0.88 14.34
CA GLY A 126 -6.62 -0.25 13.70
C GLY A 126 -6.10 -0.52 12.29
N ALA A 127 -4.78 -0.58 12.12
CA ALA A 127 -4.12 -0.89 10.86
C ALA A 127 -3.30 -2.18 10.96
N ILE A 128 -2.85 -2.71 9.82
CA ILE A 128 -1.93 -3.84 9.76
C ILE A 128 -0.77 -3.56 8.81
N HIS A 129 0.39 -4.10 9.12
CA HIS A 129 1.52 -4.15 8.21
C HIS A 129 1.65 -5.55 7.60
N CYS A 130 1.77 -5.60 6.27
CA CYS A 130 1.91 -6.82 5.49
C CYS A 130 3.23 -6.82 4.72
N VAL A 131 3.88 -7.98 4.64
CA VAL A 131 5.10 -8.15 3.84
C VAL A 131 4.74 -8.77 2.50
N PHE A 132 5.08 -8.06 1.44
CA PHE A 132 4.95 -8.55 0.08
C PHE A 132 6.19 -9.35 -0.34
N PRO A 133 6.06 -10.46 -1.07
CA PRO A 133 7.20 -11.24 -1.55
C PRO A 133 8.13 -10.40 -2.42
N ALA A 134 9.43 -10.51 -2.19
CA ALA A 134 10.43 -9.84 -3.03
C ALA A 134 10.70 -10.66 -4.30
N GLY A 135 11.12 -9.99 -5.37
CA GLY A 135 11.51 -10.65 -6.63
C GLY A 135 10.38 -10.94 -7.60
N CYS A 136 9.13 -10.59 -7.26
CA CYS A 136 7.95 -10.82 -8.11
C CYS A 136 7.34 -9.52 -8.67
N ALA A 137 8.15 -8.47 -8.86
CA ALA A 137 7.67 -7.15 -9.25
C ALA A 137 6.91 -7.10 -10.60
N VAL A 138 7.29 -7.97 -11.54
CA VAL A 138 6.58 -8.07 -12.82
C VAL A 138 5.26 -8.80 -12.65
N VAL A 139 5.24 -9.88 -11.85
CA VAL A 139 4.01 -10.61 -11.53
C VAL A 139 3.05 -9.70 -10.79
N ALA A 140 3.52 -8.94 -9.80
CA ALA A 140 2.69 -7.97 -9.10
C ALA A 140 2.05 -6.93 -10.04
N ALA A 141 2.76 -6.52 -11.08
CA ALA A 141 2.22 -5.59 -12.06
C ALA A 141 1.07 -6.19 -12.89
N THR A 142 1.04 -7.51 -13.09
CA THR A 142 -0.07 -8.17 -13.82
C THR A 142 -1.38 -8.20 -13.04
N GLU A 143 -1.32 -8.01 -11.72
CA GLU A 143 -2.50 -7.91 -10.85
C GLU A 143 -3.11 -6.50 -10.82
N VAL A 144 -2.43 -5.53 -11.42
CA VAL A 144 -2.94 -4.17 -11.57
C VAL A 144 -3.85 -4.12 -12.79
N GLU A 145 -5.15 -3.94 -12.54
CA GLU A 145 -6.14 -3.83 -13.61
C GLU A 145 -6.02 -2.48 -14.33
N LYS A 146 -5.90 -1.42 -13.54
CA LYS A 146 -5.85 -0.05 -14.06
C LYS A 146 -5.15 0.88 -13.08
N ILE A 147 -4.35 1.82 -13.61
CA ILE A 147 -3.96 3.03 -12.88
C ILE A 147 -5.13 4.02 -13.02
N VAL A 148 -5.70 4.41 -11.89
CA VAL A 148 -6.91 5.27 -11.83
C VAL A 148 -6.52 6.73 -11.86
N GLU A 149 -5.52 7.08 -11.04
CA GLU A 149 -5.02 8.45 -10.88
C GLU A 149 -3.52 8.42 -10.55
N HIS A 150 -2.85 9.54 -10.79
CA HIS A 150 -1.48 9.76 -10.33
C HIS A 150 -1.31 11.21 -9.88
N HIS A 151 -0.45 11.41 -8.88
CA HIS A 151 -0.23 12.71 -8.27
C HIS A 151 1.23 12.89 -7.87
N TRP A 152 1.66 14.15 -7.83
CA TRP A 152 3.02 14.53 -7.46
C TRP A 152 4.08 14.02 -8.44
N ASP A 153 3.77 14.09 -9.74
CA ASP A 153 4.63 13.62 -10.83
C ASP A 153 5.98 14.33 -10.86
N GLU A 154 6.04 15.55 -10.34
CA GLU A 154 7.28 16.31 -10.21
C GLU A 154 8.34 15.64 -9.32
N LEU A 155 7.95 14.62 -8.53
CA LEU A 155 8.87 13.82 -7.73
C LEU A 155 9.59 12.73 -8.53
N GLY A 156 9.16 12.53 -9.77
CA GLY A 156 9.61 11.44 -10.64
C GLY A 156 8.85 10.13 -10.39
N MET A 157 8.84 9.29 -11.41
CA MET A 157 8.05 8.03 -11.47
C MET A 157 8.07 7.18 -10.19
N PRO A 158 9.20 6.90 -9.52
CA PRO A 158 9.21 6.05 -8.33
C PRO A 158 8.61 6.68 -7.07
N GLU A 159 8.46 8.01 -7.03
CA GLU A 159 7.94 8.76 -5.88
C GLU A 159 6.56 9.37 -6.16
N THR A 160 6.11 9.36 -7.40
CA THR A 160 4.73 9.69 -7.79
C THR A 160 3.77 8.76 -7.04
N LEU A 161 2.66 9.32 -6.58
CA LEU A 161 1.57 8.54 -6.00
C LEU A 161 0.74 7.93 -7.14
N TRP A 162 0.81 6.63 -7.29
CA TRP A 162 0.03 5.88 -8.28
C TRP A 162 -1.14 5.20 -7.58
N LEU A 163 -2.36 5.67 -7.83
CA LEU A 163 -3.57 5.00 -7.39
C LEU A 163 -3.96 3.95 -8.44
N SER A 164 -4.01 2.71 -8.00
CA SER A 164 -4.31 1.57 -8.87
C SER A 164 -5.49 0.78 -8.35
N LEU A 165 -6.28 0.26 -9.27
CA LEU A 165 -7.24 -0.80 -8.99
C LEU A 165 -6.52 -2.13 -9.20
N ILE A 166 -6.57 -2.98 -8.17
CA ILE A 166 -5.93 -4.30 -8.19
C ILE A 166 -6.98 -5.39 -7.96
N HIS A 167 -6.79 -6.52 -8.61
CA HIS A 167 -7.57 -7.71 -8.36
C HIS A 167 -6.68 -8.81 -7.79
N ILE A 168 -6.94 -9.18 -6.52
CA ILE A 168 -6.31 -10.34 -5.87
C ILE A 168 -4.80 -10.36 -6.09
N SER A 169 -4.09 -9.38 -5.55
CA SER A 169 -2.64 -9.40 -5.59
C SER A 169 -2.08 -10.66 -4.90
N GLU A 170 -0.83 -11.03 -5.25
CA GLU A 170 -0.07 -12.07 -4.57
C GLU A 170 -0.24 -12.01 -3.05
N PRO A 171 -0.27 -13.16 -2.35
CA PRO A 171 -0.55 -13.21 -0.92
C PRO A 171 0.47 -12.39 -0.14
N THR A 172 -0.01 -11.40 0.57
CA THR A 172 0.78 -10.62 1.51
C THR A 172 0.77 -11.29 2.88
N ARG A 173 1.95 -11.50 3.44
CA ARG A 173 2.07 -12.07 4.78
C ARG A 173 2.13 -10.96 5.82
N ARG A 174 1.21 -11.00 6.79
CA ARG A 174 1.29 -10.09 7.94
C ARG A 174 2.59 -10.33 8.69
N SER A 175 3.46 -9.34 8.77
CA SER A 175 4.61 -9.38 9.65
C SER A 175 4.34 -8.58 10.90
N TYR A 176 4.74 -9.11 12.02
CA TYR A 176 4.79 -8.39 13.29
C TYR A 176 6.22 -8.14 13.68
N ILE A 177 6.38 -6.97 14.22
CA ILE A 177 7.50 -6.65 15.05
C ILE A 177 7.02 -6.94 16.47
N SER A 178 7.57 -7.99 17.04
CA SER A 178 7.39 -8.31 18.46
C SER A 178 8.21 -7.35 19.30
#